data_de41ff5d3ede1b4bc86ef4a33a166a7f
#
_entry.id   de41ff5d3ede1b4bc86ef4a33a166a7f
#
_cell.length_a   1.000
_cell.length_b   1.000
_cell.length_c   1.000
_cell.angle_alpha   90.00
_cell.angle_beta   90.00
_cell.angle_gamma   90.00
#
_symmetry.space_group_name_H-M   'P 1'
#
loop_
_entity.id
_entity.type
_entity.pdbx_description
1 polymer ?
#
loop_
_entity_poly.entity_id
_entity_poly.type
_entity_poly.pdbx_seq_one_letter_code
_entity_poly.pdbx_strand_id
1 'polypeptide(L)'
;YGQTFRAGTIGTLADKTAFGYIKNYYEERGIHKRNCEIDRIVQGCVGVRRTTGQHPGGIVVLPVGEEINTFTPVQHPANDMTTATVTTHFDYHSIDHNLLKLDILGHDDPTMIRMLQDLTGLDPQTIPLDDQTVMSLFMNTSALGVEPEDINGIPLGCLGIPEFGT
;
A
#
# COMPACT_ATOMS: atom_id res chain seq x y z
N TYR A 1 -2.62 -8.31 -27.36
CA TYR A 1 -3.21 -8.09 -26.03
C TYR A 1 -2.81 -9.26 -25.17
N GLY A 2 -1.84 -9.03 -24.29
CA GLY A 2 -1.21 -10.07 -23.49
C GLY A 2 -1.90 -10.30 -22.14
N GLN A 3 -1.49 -11.36 -21.46
CA GLN A 3 -1.89 -11.64 -20.08
C GLN A 3 -1.36 -10.55 -19.14
N THR A 4 -2.18 -10.11 -18.19
CA THR A 4 -1.76 -9.16 -17.16
C THR A 4 -1.15 -9.89 -15.99
N PHE A 5 0.06 -9.48 -15.59
CA PHE A 5 0.75 -10.00 -14.41
C PHE A 5 0.74 -8.96 -13.29
N ARG A 6 0.24 -9.35 -12.13
CA ARG A 6 0.30 -8.53 -10.92
C ARG A 6 1.66 -8.67 -10.24
N ALA A 7 2.10 -7.62 -9.57
CA ALA A 7 3.26 -7.71 -8.70
C ALA A 7 2.98 -8.66 -7.53
N GLY A 8 3.86 -9.63 -7.32
CA GLY A 8 3.78 -10.55 -6.20
C GLY A 8 4.29 -9.93 -4.91
N THR A 9 3.75 -10.36 -3.79
CA THR A 9 4.21 -10.01 -2.45
C THR A 9 4.47 -11.27 -1.64
N ILE A 10 5.42 -11.19 -0.70
CA ILE A 10 5.74 -12.29 0.22
C ILE A 10 5.55 -11.81 1.65
N GLY A 11 4.63 -12.48 2.36
CA GLY A 11 4.45 -12.27 3.78
C GLY A 11 5.48 -13.07 4.59
N THR A 12 6.13 -12.42 5.53
CA THR A 12 7.06 -13.03 6.47
C THR A 12 6.47 -13.12 7.86
N LEU A 13 7.03 -14.01 8.68
CA LEU A 13 6.59 -14.17 10.06
C LEU A 13 7.21 -13.08 10.94
N ALA A 14 6.35 -12.33 11.65
CA ALA A 14 6.80 -11.32 12.62
C ALA A 14 6.96 -11.93 14.02
N ASP A 15 7.83 -11.34 14.84
CA ASP A 15 8.23 -11.81 16.14
C ASP A 15 7.04 -12.13 17.08
N LYS A 16 6.18 -11.13 17.34
CA LYS A 16 5.01 -11.30 18.22
C LYS A 16 4.03 -12.37 17.74
N THR A 17 3.85 -12.48 16.44
CA THR A 17 2.96 -13.47 15.83
C THR A 17 3.56 -14.87 15.92
N ALA A 18 4.87 -15.00 15.71
CA ALA A 18 5.59 -16.25 15.80
C ALA A 18 5.52 -16.86 17.21
N PHE A 19 5.68 -16.05 18.26
CA PHE A 19 5.59 -16.50 19.63
C PHE A 19 4.24 -17.16 19.94
N GLY A 20 3.15 -16.50 19.59
CA GLY A 20 1.80 -17.03 19.79
C GLY A 20 1.57 -18.35 19.04
N TYR A 21 1.99 -18.43 17.79
CA TYR A 21 1.86 -19.66 17.00
C TYR A 21 2.64 -20.83 17.59
N ILE A 22 3.88 -20.62 17.98
CA ILE A 22 4.73 -21.69 18.51
C ILE A 22 4.22 -22.15 19.87
N LYS A 23 3.81 -21.21 20.72
CA LYS A 23 3.22 -21.53 22.02
C LYS A 23 1.97 -22.39 21.86
N ASN A 24 1.02 -21.94 21.05
CA ASN A 24 -0.22 -22.68 20.81
C ASN A 24 0.03 -24.05 20.16
N TYR A 25 0.98 -24.15 19.23
CA TYR A 25 1.35 -25.41 18.59
C TYR A 25 1.76 -26.48 19.62
N TYR A 26 2.53 -26.11 20.66
CA TYR A 26 2.95 -27.03 21.70
C TYR A 26 1.81 -27.31 22.69
N GLU A 27 1.04 -26.30 23.08
CA GLU A 27 -0.09 -26.45 24.00
C GLU A 27 -1.16 -27.41 23.45
N GLU A 28 -1.52 -27.27 22.16
CA GLU A 28 -2.46 -28.18 21.48
C GLU A 28 -2.01 -29.65 21.48
N ARG A 29 -0.72 -29.89 21.59
CA ARG A 29 -0.10 -31.25 21.66
C ARG A 29 0.21 -31.71 23.07
N GLY A 30 -0.24 -30.96 24.07
CA GLY A 30 0.00 -31.26 25.48
C GLY A 30 1.47 -31.15 25.91
N ILE A 31 2.29 -30.42 25.12
CA ILE A 31 3.71 -30.22 25.42
C ILE A 31 3.89 -28.85 26.05
N HIS A 32 4.37 -28.81 27.27
CA HIS A 32 4.71 -27.54 27.90
C HIS A 32 6.17 -27.16 27.61
N LYS A 33 6.35 -25.96 27.05
CA LYS A 33 7.66 -25.35 26.83
C LYS A 33 7.79 -24.08 27.65
N ARG A 34 8.97 -23.84 28.22
CA ARG A 34 9.26 -22.56 28.91
C ARG A 34 9.33 -21.42 27.86
N ASN A 35 8.95 -20.24 28.29
CA ASN A 35 8.94 -19.06 27.37
C ASN A 35 10.32 -18.81 26.73
N CYS A 36 11.41 -18.98 27.48
CA CYS A 36 12.77 -18.83 26.93
C CYS A 36 13.09 -19.83 25.81
N GLU A 37 12.54 -21.03 25.85
CA GLU A 37 12.70 -22.03 24.80
C GLU A 37 11.81 -21.66 23.57
N ILE A 38 10.61 -21.14 23.81
CA ILE A 38 9.75 -20.62 22.77
C ILE A 38 10.43 -19.45 22.08
N ASP A 39 11.00 -18.49 22.81
CA ASP A 39 11.73 -17.34 22.26
C ASP A 39 12.92 -17.79 21.40
N ARG A 40 13.67 -18.79 21.83
CA ARG A 40 14.77 -19.35 21.04
C ARG A 40 14.29 -19.90 19.68
N ILE A 41 13.15 -20.60 19.68
CA ILE A 41 12.54 -21.13 18.45
C ILE A 41 12.01 -19.99 17.58
N VAL A 42 11.37 -18.98 18.20
CA VAL A 42 10.86 -17.79 17.51
C VAL A 42 11.95 -17.09 16.72
N GLN A 43 13.13 -16.90 17.31
CA GLN A 43 14.26 -16.27 16.61
C GLN A 43 14.66 -16.99 15.32
N GLY A 44 14.52 -18.31 15.27
CA GLY A 44 14.74 -19.08 14.06
C GLY A 44 13.58 -19.04 13.05
N CYS A 45 12.40 -18.60 13.47
CA CYS A 45 11.20 -18.56 12.64
C CYS A 45 10.88 -17.15 12.11
N VAL A 46 11.40 -16.10 12.74
CA VAL A 46 11.20 -14.73 12.31
C VAL A 46 11.83 -14.50 10.94
N GLY A 47 11.09 -13.81 10.05
CA GLY A 47 11.55 -13.53 8.69
C GLY A 47 11.38 -14.70 7.70
N VAL A 48 10.93 -15.88 8.16
CA VAL A 48 10.62 -17.00 7.27
C VAL A 48 9.44 -16.64 6.36
N ARG A 49 9.56 -16.94 5.09
CA ARG A 49 8.50 -16.73 4.11
C ARG A 49 7.32 -17.65 4.43
N ARG A 50 6.15 -17.05 4.54
CA ARG A 50 4.94 -17.77 4.97
C ARG A 50 3.84 -17.79 3.93
N THR A 51 3.56 -16.65 3.32
CA THR A 51 2.44 -16.46 2.41
C THR A 51 2.88 -15.71 1.16
N THR A 52 2.12 -15.93 0.08
CA THR A 52 2.22 -15.12 -1.12
C THR A 52 0.91 -14.37 -1.32
N GLY A 53 1.00 -13.20 -1.92
CA GLY A 53 -0.15 -12.36 -2.21
C GLY A 53 0.08 -11.56 -3.48
N GLN A 54 -0.80 -10.59 -3.71
CA GLN A 54 -0.68 -9.65 -4.82
C GLN A 54 -0.58 -8.22 -4.29
N HIS A 55 0.17 -7.38 -5.00
CA HIS A 55 0.13 -5.95 -4.77
C HIS A 55 -1.23 -5.40 -5.24
N PRO A 56 -1.92 -4.54 -4.47
CA PRO A 56 -3.29 -4.12 -4.77
C PRO A 56 -3.41 -3.34 -6.09
N GLY A 57 -2.41 -2.57 -6.47
CA GLY A 57 -2.41 -1.76 -7.70
C GLY A 57 -1.23 -2.00 -8.63
N GLY A 58 -0.28 -2.86 -8.25
CA GLY A 58 0.95 -3.05 -9.00
C GLY A 58 0.78 -3.99 -10.21
N ILE A 59 1.09 -3.47 -11.39
CA ILE A 59 1.14 -4.22 -12.65
C ILE A 59 2.55 -4.16 -13.19
N VAL A 60 3.11 -5.33 -13.49
CA VAL A 60 4.45 -5.45 -14.05
C VAL A 60 4.41 -5.26 -15.57
N VAL A 61 5.29 -4.41 -16.08
CA VAL A 61 5.45 -4.16 -17.51
C VAL A 61 6.69 -4.89 -18.02
N LEU A 62 6.50 -5.72 -19.04
CA LEU A 62 7.58 -6.42 -19.70
C LEU A 62 8.14 -5.61 -20.87
N PRO A 63 9.45 -5.66 -21.13
CA PRO A 63 10.02 -5.15 -22.37
C PRO A 63 9.41 -5.87 -23.59
N VAL A 64 9.35 -5.17 -24.71
CA VAL A 64 8.83 -5.74 -25.96
C VAL A 64 9.71 -6.92 -26.41
N GLY A 65 9.08 -8.05 -26.68
CA GLY A 65 9.76 -9.27 -27.12
C GLY A 65 10.24 -10.18 -26.00
N GLU A 66 10.10 -9.78 -24.75
CA GLU A 66 10.46 -10.60 -23.58
C GLU A 66 9.26 -11.37 -23.02
N GLU A 67 9.54 -12.49 -22.38
CA GLU A 67 8.56 -13.28 -21.66
C GLU A 67 8.75 -13.18 -20.15
N ILE A 68 7.65 -13.22 -19.40
CA ILE A 68 7.68 -13.11 -17.93
C ILE A 68 8.56 -14.18 -17.29
N ASN A 69 8.57 -15.38 -17.83
CA ASN A 69 9.34 -16.50 -17.29
C ASN A 69 10.88 -16.32 -17.40
N THR A 70 11.34 -15.35 -18.19
CA THR A 70 12.74 -14.93 -18.21
C THR A 70 13.15 -14.25 -16.91
N PHE A 71 12.21 -13.59 -16.24
CA PHE A 71 12.47 -12.78 -15.04
C PHE A 71 12.01 -13.48 -13.76
N THR A 72 10.88 -14.18 -13.80
CA THR A 72 10.26 -14.77 -12.63
C THR A 72 9.30 -15.90 -13.02
N PRO A 73 9.18 -16.96 -12.23
CA PRO A 73 8.03 -17.86 -12.33
C PRO A 73 6.74 -17.09 -12.01
N VAL A 74 5.63 -17.59 -12.48
CA VAL A 74 4.29 -17.04 -12.23
C VAL A 74 3.46 -18.01 -11.41
N GLN A 75 2.47 -17.49 -10.68
CA GLN A 75 1.61 -18.30 -9.83
C GLN A 75 0.23 -17.67 -9.66
N HIS A 76 -0.70 -18.48 -9.18
CA HIS A 76 -1.94 -18.01 -8.59
C HIS A 76 -1.70 -17.71 -7.10
N PRO A 77 -1.91 -16.47 -6.62
CA PRO A 77 -1.63 -16.10 -5.23
C PRO A 77 -2.49 -16.95 -4.28
N ALA A 78 -1.90 -17.34 -3.14
CA ALA A 78 -2.53 -18.20 -2.12
C ALA A 78 -3.05 -19.56 -2.67
N ASN A 79 -2.52 -20.03 -3.79
CA ASN A 79 -2.97 -21.25 -4.49
C ASN A 79 -4.47 -21.21 -4.90
N ASP A 80 -5.04 -20.03 -5.02
CA ASP A 80 -6.43 -19.86 -5.44
C ASP A 80 -6.55 -20.00 -6.97
N MET A 81 -6.94 -21.17 -7.41
CA MET A 81 -7.16 -21.49 -8.83
C MET A 81 -8.52 -21.03 -9.35
N THR A 82 -9.36 -20.46 -8.49
CA THR A 82 -10.72 -20.01 -8.89
C THR A 82 -10.71 -18.66 -9.55
N THR A 83 -9.64 -17.87 -9.34
CA THR A 83 -9.46 -16.54 -9.93
C THR A 83 -8.52 -16.60 -11.14
N ALA A 84 -8.76 -15.72 -12.11
CA ALA A 84 -7.87 -15.55 -13.26
C ALA A 84 -6.61 -14.71 -12.93
N THR A 85 -6.44 -14.32 -11.68
CA THR A 85 -5.31 -13.48 -11.25
C THR A 85 -4.02 -14.28 -11.26
N VAL A 86 -3.02 -13.79 -11.99
CA VAL A 86 -1.66 -14.34 -12.04
C VAL A 86 -0.68 -13.31 -11.50
N THR A 87 0.19 -13.75 -10.60
CA THR A 87 1.23 -12.88 -10.00
C THR A 87 2.63 -13.39 -10.32
N THR A 88 3.61 -12.51 -10.18
CA THR A 88 5.02 -12.92 -10.10
C THR A 88 5.22 -13.77 -8.85
N HIS A 89 5.99 -14.85 -8.96
CA HIS A 89 6.37 -15.65 -7.79
C HIS A 89 7.41 -14.94 -6.93
N PHE A 90 8.39 -14.29 -7.57
CA PHE A 90 9.34 -13.46 -6.84
C PHE A 90 8.65 -12.21 -6.33
N ASP A 91 9.01 -11.79 -5.13
CA ASP A 91 8.64 -10.47 -4.62
C ASP A 91 9.15 -9.38 -5.56
N TYR A 92 8.33 -8.38 -5.83
CA TYR A 92 8.70 -7.35 -6.79
C TYR A 92 10.03 -6.67 -6.45
N HIS A 93 10.32 -6.44 -5.16
CA HIS A 93 11.58 -5.82 -4.73
C HIS A 93 12.83 -6.63 -5.11
N SER A 94 12.67 -7.92 -5.41
CA SER A 94 13.76 -8.78 -5.90
C SER A 94 14.03 -8.65 -7.40
N ILE A 95 13.09 -8.06 -8.15
CA ILE A 95 13.12 -7.95 -9.62
C ILE A 95 12.90 -6.52 -10.13
N ASP A 96 12.85 -5.53 -9.25
CA ASP A 96 12.57 -4.13 -9.57
C ASP A 96 13.65 -3.46 -10.43
N HIS A 97 14.88 -3.98 -10.42
CA HIS A 97 15.95 -3.52 -11.28
C HIS A 97 15.77 -3.89 -12.76
N ASN A 98 14.96 -4.90 -13.05
CA ASN A 98 14.81 -5.48 -14.37
C ASN A 98 13.45 -5.17 -15.01
N LEU A 99 12.43 -4.89 -14.21
CA LEU A 99 11.05 -4.69 -14.64
C LEU A 99 10.47 -3.40 -14.08
N LEU A 100 9.70 -2.71 -14.91
CA LEU A 100 8.91 -1.56 -14.48
C LEU A 100 7.61 -2.04 -13.83
N LYS A 101 7.26 -1.46 -12.70
CA LYS A 101 5.93 -1.62 -12.08
C LYS A 101 5.14 -0.33 -12.25
N LEU A 102 3.93 -0.44 -12.74
CA LEU A 102 2.94 0.63 -12.69
C LEU A 102 2.05 0.42 -11.48
N ASP A 103 1.98 1.39 -10.61
CA ASP A 103 1.04 1.40 -9.48
C ASP A 103 -0.23 2.12 -9.89
N ILE A 104 -1.27 1.32 -10.19
CA ILE A 104 -2.58 1.84 -10.59
C ILE A 104 -3.48 1.79 -9.36
N LEU A 105 -3.39 2.85 -8.58
CA LEU A 105 -4.17 3.03 -7.37
C LEU A 105 -5.28 4.05 -7.62
N GLY A 106 -6.47 3.76 -7.10
CA GLY A 106 -7.57 4.72 -7.10
C GLY A 106 -7.20 5.95 -6.27
N HIS A 107 -7.45 7.12 -6.82
CA HIS A 107 -7.17 8.40 -6.17
C HIS A 107 -8.30 9.37 -6.44
N ASP A 108 -8.82 10.01 -5.42
CA ASP A 108 -9.98 10.91 -5.54
C ASP A 108 -9.59 12.32 -6.02
N ASP A 109 -8.36 12.76 -5.75
CA ASP A 109 -7.91 14.12 -6.05
C ASP A 109 -8.01 14.50 -7.52
N PRO A 110 -7.60 13.68 -8.50
CA PRO A 110 -7.75 14.03 -9.91
C PRO A 110 -9.20 14.27 -10.31
N THR A 111 -10.15 13.51 -9.75
CA THR A 111 -11.58 13.68 -9.98
C THR A 111 -12.08 14.99 -9.39
N MET A 112 -11.66 15.34 -8.18
CA MET A 112 -12.01 16.60 -7.53
C MET A 112 -11.44 17.80 -8.27
N ILE A 113 -10.19 17.73 -8.69
CA ILE A 113 -9.54 18.79 -9.48
C ILE A 113 -10.27 18.99 -10.81
N ARG A 114 -10.65 17.92 -11.48
CA ARG A 114 -11.41 18.00 -12.74
C ARG A 114 -12.78 18.63 -12.51
N MET A 115 -13.48 18.26 -11.47
CA MET A 115 -14.77 18.86 -11.13
C MET A 115 -14.63 20.37 -10.87
N LEU A 116 -13.61 20.78 -10.13
CA LEU A 116 -13.33 22.19 -9.86
C LEU A 116 -12.98 22.96 -11.13
N GLN A 117 -12.22 22.35 -12.02
CA GLN A 117 -11.92 22.92 -13.35
C GLN A 117 -13.20 23.15 -14.15
N ASP A 118 -14.10 22.16 -14.18
CA ASP A 118 -15.37 22.25 -14.93
C ASP A 118 -16.31 23.32 -14.34
N LEU A 119 -16.29 23.51 -13.01
CA LEU A 119 -17.11 24.51 -12.32
C LEU A 119 -16.56 25.95 -12.43
N THR A 120 -15.25 26.12 -12.40
CA THR A 120 -14.59 27.43 -12.34
C THR A 120 -14.07 27.92 -13.68
N GLY A 121 -13.85 27.01 -14.62
CA GLY A 121 -13.17 27.31 -15.90
C GLY A 121 -11.67 27.56 -15.76
N LEU A 122 -11.10 27.40 -14.56
CA LEU A 122 -9.66 27.58 -14.31
C LEU A 122 -8.88 26.32 -14.70
N ASP A 123 -7.78 26.50 -15.41
CA ASP A 123 -6.84 25.40 -15.64
C ASP A 123 -5.99 25.16 -14.38
N PRO A 124 -6.09 23.98 -13.74
CA PRO A 124 -5.32 23.68 -12.53
C PRO A 124 -3.81 23.81 -12.69
N GLN A 125 -3.29 23.63 -13.89
CA GLN A 125 -1.85 23.77 -14.18
C GLN A 125 -1.35 25.21 -14.10
N THR A 126 -2.25 26.19 -14.13
CA THR A 126 -1.90 27.61 -14.02
C THR A 126 -1.96 28.16 -12.59
N ILE A 127 -2.43 27.35 -11.64
CA ILE A 127 -2.55 27.75 -10.22
C ILE A 127 -1.15 27.79 -9.59
N PRO A 128 -0.73 28.94 -9.01
CA PRO A 128 0.55 29.00 -8.30
C PRO A 128 0.52 28.12 -7.04
N LEU A 129 1.57 27.32 -6.85
CA LEU A 129 1.67 26.40 -5.71
C LEU A 129 2.22 27.06 -4.43
N ASP A 130 2.65 28.31 -4.54
CA ASP A 130 3.28 29.08 -3.45
C ASP A 130 2.43 30.26 -2.96
N ASP A 131 1.12 30.28 -3.29
CA ASP A 131 0.22 31.32 -2.81
C ASP A 131 0.17 31.34 -1.27
N GLN A 132 0.59 32.49 -0.68
CA GLN A 132 0.71 32.63 0.77
C GLN A 132 -0.64 32.57 1.48
N THR A 133 -1.70 33.00 0.83
CA THR A 133 -3.06 32.93 1.39
C THR A 133 -3.52 31.48 1.49
N VAL A 134 -3.29 30.67 0.45
CA VAL A 134 -3.58 29.24 0.48
C VAL A 134 -2.69 28.52 1.49
N MET A 135 -1.40 28.85 1.54
CA MET A 135 -0.48 28.26 2.51
C MET A 135 -0.85 28.58 3.97
N SER A 136 -1.49 29.72 4.23
CA SER A 136 -1.95 30.05 5.57
C SER A 136 -3.01 29.10 6.13
N LEU A 137 -3.71 28.34 5.26
CA LEU A 137 -4.70 27.34 5.68
C LEU A 137 -4.10 26.19 6.50
N PHE A 138 -2.80 25.95 6.36
CA PHE A 138 -2.08 24.98 7.21
C PHE A 138 -1.80 25.53 8.62
N MET A 139 -2.03 26.81 8.88
CA MET A 139 -1.77 27.45 10.16
C MET A 139 -3.04 27.95 10.84
N ASN A 140 -4.02 28.43 10.06
CA ASN A 140 -5.26 29.02 10.58
C ASN A 140 -6.41 28.94 9.56
N THR A 141 -7.57 29.47 9.90
CA THR A 141 -8.80 29.47 9.10
C THR A 141 -9.13 30.82 8.47
N SER A 142 -8.31 31.86 8.73
CA SER A 142 -8.64 33.25 8.37
C SER A 142 -8.88 33.45 6.87
N ALA A 143 -8.14 32.74 6.03
CA ALA A 143 -8.30 32.81 4.56
C ALA A 143 -9.66 32.30 4.07
N LEU A 144 -10.36 31.48 4.85
CA LEU A 144 -11.71 31.00 4.59
C LEU A 144 -12.80 31.93 5.13
N GLY A 145 -12.44 32.92 5.96
CA GLY A 145 -13.39 33.78 6.63
C GLY A 145 -14.27 33.06 7.67
N VAL A 146 -13.79 31.96 8.22
CA VAL A 146 -14.46 31.16 9.26
C VAL A 146 -13.65 31.20 10.54
N GLU A 147 -14.33 31.30 11.67
CA GLU A 147 -13.69 31.18 12.97
C GLU A 147 -13.63 29.71 13.42
N PRO A 148 -12.64 29.33 14.24
CA PRO A 148 -12.53 27.96 14.74
C PRO A 148 -13.82 27.44 15.42
N GLU A 149 -14.55 28.31 16.08
CA GLU A 149 -15.81 28.00 16.76
C GLU A 149 -16.91 27.53 15.80
N ASP A 150 -16.89 28.04 14.55
CA ASP A 150 -17.85 27.65 13.51
C ASP A 150 -17.59 26.23 12.99
N ILE A 151 -16.41 25.68 13.22
CA ILE A 151 -15.94 24.38 12.77
C ILE A 151 -15.45 23.49 13.93
N ASN A 152 -16.21 23.49 15.01
CA ASN A 152 -15.96 22.67 16.21
C ASN A 152 -14.61 22.93 16.91
N GLY A 153 -14.12 24.15 16.87
CA GLY A 153 -12.87 24.54 17.51
C GLY A 153 -11.60 24.10 16.75
N ILE A 154 -11.73 23.72 15.49
CA ILE A 154 -10.59 23.29 14.67
C ILE A 154 -9.82 24.53 14.17
N PRO A 155 -8.52 24.67 14.49
CA PRO A 155 -7.78 25.88 14.14
C PRO A 155 -7.18 25.88 12.72
N LEU A 156 -7.38 24.80 11.95
CA LEU A 156 -6.75 24.61 10.63
C LEU A 156 -7.77 24.63 9.51
N GLY A 157 -7.48 25.38 8.45
CA GLY A 157 -8.32 25.47 7.26
C GLY A 157 -8.12 24.35 6.24
N CYS A 158 -7.06 23.56 6.35
CA CYS A 158 -6.75 22.48 5.41
C CYS A 158 -7.45 21.16 5.71
N LEU A 159 -8.13 21.04 6.86
CA LEU A 159 -8.84 19.80 7.22
C LEU A 159 -10.03 19.55 6.29
N GLY A 160 -10.21 18.30 5.88
CA GLY A 160 -11.21 17.90 4.90
C GLY A 160 -10.73 17.89 3.45
N ILE A 161 -9.54 18.42 3.17
CA ILE A 161 -8.88 18.23 1.88
C ILE A 161 -8.24 16.84 1.88
N PRO A 162 -8.44 16.02 0.83
CA PRO A 162 -7.79 14.72 0.73
C PRO A 162 -6.28 14.80 1.01
N GLU A 163 -5.76 13.82 1.75
CA GLU A 163 -4.37 13.71 2.21
C GLU A 163 -3.92 14.70 3.29
N PHE A 164 -4.60 15.84 3.45
CA PHE A 164 -4.25 16.84 4.48
C PHE A 164 -5.19 16.84 5.68
N GLY A 165 -6.34 16.21 5.57
CA GLY A 165 -7.43 16.33 6.53
C GLY A 165 -7.91 15.02 7.14
N THR A 166 -7.05 14.03 7.31
CA THR A 166 -7.42 12.76 7.95
C THR A 166 -6.93 12.69 9.38
#